data_a991119d9e17fcfc8b0cb89e8838fb88
#
_entry.id   a991119d9e17fcfc8b0cb89e8838fb88
#
_cell.length_a   1.000
_cell.length_b   1.000
_cell.length_c   1.000
_cell.angle_alpha   90.00
_cell.angle_beta   90.00
_cell.angle_gamma   90.00
#
_symmetry.space_group_name_H-M   'P 1'
#
loop_
_entity.id
_entity.type
_entity.pdbx_description
1 polymer ?
#
loop_
_entity_poly.entity_id
_entity_poly.type
_entity_poly.pdbx_seq_one_letter_code
_entity_poly.pdbx_strand_id
1 'polypeptide(L)'
;MGQAAVSLSKACGYINAGTVEMLVDDEGSFYFLEVNARLQVEHTVTEEVLGLDLVACQLQIAAGDPLGFSQADIEAHMNGHAIECRINAEDPSRGFLPAPGAISRYEEPSGLGVRVDSGYVAGDTIPDEYDSLVAKLIAWGNDREEARMRMLRALGDFVIEGPQTTIAAHLLLLNDSTFVKGTHTTRTVEDSGVLSSLARSDDLEDDAGDFLLVEGRPVKLWHQSMSASASAAVHGALAPGGDLLAPMQGTIVKVLVEEGGKVETGDPMVLLEAMKMETSLSAPRAGIVVELTAVAGQTAQAGQLLAKIE
;
A
#
# COMPACT_ATOMS: atom_id res chain seq x y z
N MET A 1 -24.90 -0.44 -13.94
CA MET A 1 -23.49 -0.07 -14.25
C MET A 1 -22.91 -0.92 -15.40
N GLY A 2 -22.82 -2.24 -15.32
CA GLY A 2 -22.18 -3.10 -16.34
C GLY A 2 -22.70 -2.86 -17.77
N GLN A 3 -24.03 -2.82 -17.97
CA GLN A 3 -24.61 -2.53 -19.29
C GLN A 3 -24.22 -1.14 -19.83
N ALA A 4 -24.10 -0.13 -18.97
CA ALA A 4 -23.66 1.19 -19.35
C ALA A 4 -22.20 1.19 -19.79
N ALA A 5 -21.33 0.49 -19.06
CA ALA A 5 -19.92 0.32 -19.40
C ALA A 5 -19.72 -0.38 -20.75
N VAL A 6 -20.46 -1.46 -21.00
CA VAL A 6 -20.45 -2.17 -22.30
C VAL A 6 -20.93 -1.27 -23.43
N SER A 7 -22.03 -0.51 -23.22
CA SER A 7 -22.56 0.41 -24.22
C SER A 7 -21.60 1.54 -24.55
N LEU A 8 -20.94 2.11 -23.53
CA LEU A 8 -19.92 3.14 -23.71
C LEU A 8 -18.73 2.61 -24.54
N SER A 9 -18.18 1.46 -24.14
CA SER A 9 -17.03 0.85 -24.82
C SER A 9 -17.34 0.55 -26.29
N LYS A 10 -18.53 0.03 -26.58
CA LYS A 10 -19.00 -0.20 -27.97
C LYS A 10 -19.14 1.10 -28.76
N ALA A 11 -19.69 2.15 -28.15
CA ALA A 11 -19.87 3.43 -28.82
C ALA A 11 -18.53 4.10 -29.18
N CYS A 12 -17.49 3.89 -28.36
CA CYS A 12 -16.15 4.39 -28.62
C CYS A 12 -15.31 3.46 -29.51
N GLY A 13 -15.80 2.29 -29.88
CA GLY A 13 -15.02 1.28 -30.62
C GLY A 13 -13.81 0.76 -29.82
N TYR A 14 -13.90 0.76 -28.48
CA TYR A 14 -12.80 0.32 -27.62
C TYR A 14 -12.55 -1.18 -27.74
N ILE A 15 -11.29 -1.53 -27.89
CA ILE A 15 -10.81 -2.92 -27.98
C ILE A 15 -9.76 -3.14 -26.89
N ASN A 16 -9.77 -4.32 -26.28
CA ASN A 16 -8.88 -4.78 -25.22
C ASN A 16 -9.50 -4.58 -23.80
N ALA A 17 -8.69 -4.89 -22.75
CA ALA A 17 -9.11 -4.74 -21.37
C ALA A 17 -9.13 -3.28 -20.91
N GLY A 18 -10.12 -2.93 -20.11
CA GLY A 18 -10.26 -1.61 -19.51
C GLY A 18 -11.24 -1.63 -18.36
N THR A 19 -11.25 -0.56 -17.58
CA THR A 19 -12.16 -0.36 -16.46
C THR A 19 -12.91 0.94 -16.62
N VAL A 20 -14.24 0.88 -16.50
CA VAL A 20 -15.10 2.07 -16.44
C VAL A 20 -15.42 2.34 -14.98
N GLU A 21 -14.93 3.43 -14.45
CA GLU A 21 -15.15 3.86 -13.08
C GLU A 21 -16.41 4.72 -12.96
N MET A 22 -17.17 4.46 -11.91
CA MET A 22 -18.44 5.15 -11.67
C MET A 22 -18.60 5.44 -10.18
N LEU A 23 -19.09 6.63 -9.84
CA LEU A 23 -19.54 6.96 -8.50
C LEU A 23 -20.96 6.46 -8.31
N VAL A 24 -21.27 5.95 -7.13
CA VAL A 24 -22.63 5.48 -6.77
C VAL A 24 -23.05 6.23 -5.51
N ASP A 25 -24.26 6.83 -5.54
CA ASP A 25 -24.85 7.48 -4.38
C ASP A 25 -25.61 6.49 -3.50
N ASP A 26 -26.07 6.96 -2.33
CA ASP A 26 -26.82 6.14 -1.36
C ASP A 26 -28.17 5.65 -1.88
N GLU A 27 -28.70 6.28 -2.93
CA GLU A 27 -29.95 5.91 -3.60
C GLU A 27 -29.75 4.86 -4.71
N GLY A 28 -28.48 4.52 -5.01
CA GLY A 28 -28.09 3.57 -6.05
C GLY A 28 -28.00 4.18 -7.45
N SER A 29 -28.12 5.50 -7.59
CA SER A 29 -27.83 6.19 -8.85
C SER A 29 -26.31 6.18 -9.10
N PHE A 30 -25.91 6.03 -10.36
CA PHE A 30 -24.50 6.00 -10.70
C PHE A 30 -24.12 7.07 -11.72
N TYR A 31 -22.89 7.56 -11.61
CA TYR A 31 -22.35 8.64 -12.40
C TYR A 31 -21.00 8.24 -12.97
N PHE A 32 -20.80 8.46 -14.25
CA PHE A 32 -19.53 8.19 -14.93
C PHE A 32 -18.41 9.05 -14.33
N LEU A 33 -17.27 8.45 -14.03
CA LEU A 33 -16.07 9.14 -13.56
C LEU A 33 -15.01 9.15 -14.66
N GLU A 34 -14.44 7.99 -14.98
CA GLU A 34 -13.38 7.87 -15.99
C GLU A 34 -13.29 6.47 -16.60
N VAL A 35 -12.47 6.34 -17.63
CA VAL A 35 -12.08 5.04 -18.21
C VAL A 35 -10.57 4.87 -18.09
N ASN A 36 -10.15 3.79 -17.45
CA ASN A 36 -8.77 3.33 -17.49
C ASN A 36 -8.62 2.35 -18.66
N ALA A 37 -8.02 2.84 -19.76
CA ALA A 37 -7.84 2.07 -21.00
C ALA A 37 -6.63 1.13 -20.91
N ARG A 38 -6.57 0.33 -19.85
CA ARG A 38 -5.50 -0.62 -19.52
C ARG A 38 -6.00 -1.65 -18.53
N LEU A 39 -5.23 -2.73 -18.35
CA LEU A 39 -5.42 -3.63 -17.23
C LEU A 39 -5.10 -2.90 -15.91
N GLN A 40 -5.89 -3.12 -14.87
CA GLN A 40 -5.64 -2.58 -13.54
C GLN A 40 -4.94 -3.59 -12.64
N VAL A 41 -4.35 -3.11 -11.54
CA VAL A 41 -3.64 -3.97 -10.57
C VAL A 41 -4.60 -5.01 -10.00
N GLU A 42 -5.82 -4.60 -9.67
CA GLU A 42 -6.88 -5.40 -9.04
C GLU A 42 -7.64 -6.35 -9.99
N HIS A 43 -7.17 -6.55 -11.23
CA HIS A 43 -7.80 -7.50 -12.17
C HIS A 43 -7.89 -8.93 -11.63
N THR A 44 -7.00 -9.29 -10.72
CA THR A 44 -6.94 -10.61 -10.10
C THR A 44 -8.21 -10.98 -9.33
N VAL A 45 -8.91 -10.00 -8.75
CA VAL A 45 -10.23 -10.21 -8.11
C VAL A 45 -11.25 -10.73 -9.13
N THR A 46 -11.28 -10.12 -10.31
CA THR A 46 -12.16 -10.55 -11.41
C THR A 46 -11.77 -11.94 -11.90
N GLU A 47 -10.48 -12.22 -12.04
CA GLU A 47 -9.97 -13.53 -12.46
C GLU A 47 -10.41 -14.63 -11.51
N GLU A 48 -10.28 -14.43 -10.19
CA GLU A 48 -10.64 -15.43 -9.18
C GLU A 48 -12.15 -15.71 -9.13
N VAL A 49 -13.01 -14.69 -9.29
CA VAL A 49 -14.47 -14.92 -9.24
C VAL A 49 -15.04 -15.45 -10.54
N LEU A 50 -14.33 -15.30 -11.67
CA LEU A 50 -14.80 -15.74 -13.00
C LEU A 50 -14.06 -16.98 -13.52
N GLY A 51 -12.90 -17.34 -12.95
CA GLY A 51 -12.05 -18.40 -13.48
C GLY A 51 -11.48 -18.07 -14.86
N LEU A 52 -11.13 -16.80 -15.10
CA LEU A 52 -10.58 -16.29 -16.35
C LEU A 52 -9.15 -15.81 -16.17
N ASP A 53 -8.34 -15.91 -17.22
CA ASP A 53 -7.04 -15.26 -17.34
C ASP A 53 -7.19 -14.03 -18.25
N LEU A 54 -7.28 -12.84 -17.64
CA LEU A 54 -7.49 -11.57 -18.37
C LEU A 54 -6.26 -11.18 -19.20
N VAL A 55 -5.07 -11.56 -18.78
CA VAL A 55 -3.84 -11.30 -19.53
C VAL A 55 -3.80 -12.19 -20.79
N ALA A 56 -4.14 -13.46 -20.66
CA ALA A 56 -4.29 -14.34 -21.81
C ALA A 56 -5.37 -13.83 -22.79
N CYS A 57 -6.51 -13.35 -22.27
CA CYS A 57 -7.54 -12.69 -23.09
C CYS A 57 -7.02 -11.47 -23.85
N GLN A 58 -6.20 -10.64 -23.22
CA GLN A 58 -5.56 -9.49 -23.89
C GLN A 58 -4.68 -9.92 -25.05
N LEU A 59 -3.89 -10.98 -24.87
CA LEU A 59 -3.02 -11.54 -25.92
C LEU A 59 -3.84 -12.10 -27.09
N GLN A 60 -4.94 -12.82 -26.80
CA GLN A 60 -5.87 -13.33 -27.83
C GLN A 60 -6.46 -12.19 -28.65
N ILE A 61 -6.98 -11.13 -27.98
CA ILE A 61 -7.52 -9.96 -28.66
C ILE A 61 -6.46 -9.28 -29.54
N ALA A 62 -5.23 -9.15 -29.03
CA ALA A 62 -4.12 -8.55 -29.78
C ALA A 62 -3.73 -9.38 -31.01
N ALA A 63 -3.88 -10.71 -30.95
CA ALA A 63 -3.69 -11.61 -32.08
C ALA A 63 -4.84 -11.54 -33.12
N GLY A 64 -5.94 -10.89 -32.79
CA GLY A 64 -7.13 -10.76 -33.64
C GLY A 64 -8.16 -11.87 -33.41
N ASP A 65 -7.97 -12.69 -32.39
CA ASP A 65 -8.87 -13.80 -32.06
C ASP A 65 -10.08 -13.30 -31.25
N PRO A 66 -11.27 -13.91 -31.41
CA PRO A 66 -12.42 -13.60 -30.56
C PRO A 66 -12.23 -14.16 -29.15
N LEU A 67 -12.89 -13.57 -28.14
CA LEU A 67 -12.82 -14.01 -26.74
C LEU A 67 -13.34 -15.46 -26.53
N GLY A 68 -14.20 -15.99 -27.39
CA GLY A 68 -14.77 -17.33 -27.25
C GLY A 68 -15.88 -17.46 -26.21
N PHE A 69 -16.26 -16.36 -25.53
CA PHE A 69 -17.35 -16.34 -24.55
C PHE A 69 -18.17 -15.03 -24.69
N SER A 70 -19.40 -15.07 -24.20
CA SER A 70 -20.33 -13.94 -24.21
C SER A 70 -20.48 -13.33 -22.81
N GLN A 71 -21.14 -12.16 -22.71
CA GLN A 71 -21.50 -11.56 -21.44
C GLN A 71 -22.37 -12.48 -20.57
N ALA A 72 -23.28 -13.24 -21.17
CA ALA A 72 -24.14 -14.20 -20.47
C ALA A 72 -23.31 -15.36 -19.86
N ASP A 73 -22.26 -15.79 -20.56
CA ASP A 73 -21.36 -16.82 -20.02
C ASP A 73 -20.62 -16.31 -18.79
N ILE A 74 -20.16 -15.05 -18.81
CA ILE A 74 -19.52 -14.39 -17.66
C ILE A 74 -20.47 -14.33 -16.47
N GLU A 75 -21.71 -13.87 -16.68
CA GLU A 75 -22.70 -13.76 -15.59
C GLU A 75 -23.05 -15.13 -14.99
N ALA A 76 -23.06 -16.19 -15.81
CA ALA A 76 -23.32 -17.55 -15.36
C ALA A 76 -22.12 -18.18 -14.60
N HIS A 77 -20.90 -17.72 -14.84
CA HIS A 77 -19.68 -18.26 -14.22
C HIS A 77 -19.24 -17.49 -12.96
N MET A 78 -19.87 -16.37 -12.65
CA MET A 78 -19.53 -15.60 -11.44
C MET A 78 -19.76 -16.45 -10.19
N ASN A 79 -18.68 -16.72 -9.43
CA ASN A 79 -18.71 -17.62 -8.28
C ASN A 79 -17.90 -17.09 -7.11
N GLY A 80 -18.52 -17.07 -5.93
CA GLY A 80 -17.87 -16.69 -4.69
C GLY A 80 -17.56 -15.20 -4.59
N HIS A 81 -16.54 -14.90 -3.81
CA HIS A 81 -16.05 -13.56 -3.52
C HIS A 81 -14.54 -13.58 -3.42
N ALA A 82 -13.87 -12.54 -3.90
CA ALA A 82 -12.42 -12.41 -3.78
C ALA A 82 -12.06 -11.05 -3.15
N ILE A 83 -10.97 -11.04 -2.41
CA ILE A 83 -10.35 -9.85 -1.81
C ILE A 83 -8.89 -9.84 -2.25
N GLU A 84 -8.40 -8.68 -2.68
CA GLU A 84 -6.98 -8.45 -2.96
C GLU A 84 -6.40 -7.48 -1.94
N CYS A 85 -5.21 -7.78 -1.42
CA CYS A 85 -4.36 -6.87 -0.66
C CYS A 85 -3.08 -6.61 -1.44
N ARG A 86 -2.80 -5.33 -1.72
CA ARG A 86 -1.52 -4.91 -2.30
C ARG A 86 -0.48 -4.86 -1.19
N ILE A 87 0.51 -5.73 -1.27
CA ILE A 87 1.64 -5.74 -0.33
C ILE A 87 2.69 -4.78 -0.86
N ASN A 88 2.72 -3.59 -0.29
CA ASN A 88 3.64 -2.54 -0.67
C ASN A 88 4.76 -2.41 0.36
N ALA A 89 5.94 -2.06 -0.09
CA ALA A 89 7.06 -1.66 0.77
C ALA A 89 6.85 -0.22 1.23
N GLU A 90 6.00 -0.06 2.22
CA GLU A 90 5.57 1.20 2.81
C GLU A 90 5.45 1.03 4.33
N ASP A 91 5.71 2.10 5.08
CA ASP A 91 5.57 2.14 6.53
C ASP A 91 4.23 2.78 6.93
N PRO A 92 3.22 1.98 7.31
CA PRO A 92 1.91 2.51 7.70
C PRO A 92 1.95 3.35 8.97
N SER A 93 2.94 3.14 9.85
CA SER A 93 3.11 3.91 11.10
C SER A 93 3.60 5.33 10.84
N ARG A 94 4.17 5.57 9.65
CA ARG A 94 4.71 6.84 9.20
C ARG A 94 3.93 7.42 8.01
N GLY A 95 2.62 7.15 7.95
CA GLY A 95 1.75 7.67 6.90
C GLY A 95 2.01 7.05 5.52
N PHE A 96 2.38 5.77 5.48
CA PHE A 96 2.68 5.02 4.25
C PHE A 96 3.86 5.58 3.45
N LEU A 97 4.86 6.13 4.14
CA LEU A 97 6.11 6.48 3.48
C LEU A 97 6.75 5.24 2.85
N PRO A 98 7.29 5.33 1.63
CA PRO A 98 8.03 4.24 1.01
C PRO A 98 9.16 3.74 1.92
N ALA A 99 9.30 2.42 1.97
CA ALA A 99 10.30 1.72 2.75
C ALA A 99 11.16 0.82 1.83
N PRO A 100 11.95 1.41 0.91
CA PRO A 100 12.83 0.65 0.02
C PRO A 100 13.87 -0.10 0.83
N GLY A 101 14.42 -1.18 0.28
CA GLY A 101 15.47 -1.94 0.96
C GLY A 101 15.59 -3.37 0.51
N ALA A 102 16.61 -4.07 1.04
CA ALA A 102 16.87 -5.45 0.73
C ALA A 102 15.90 -6.38 1.48
N ILE A 103 15.36 -7.36 0.76
CA ILE A 103 14.50 -8.41 1.32
C ILE A 103 15.41 -9.54 1.81
N SER A 104 15.52 -9.71 3.12
CA SER A 104 16.34 -10.76 3.73
C SER A 104 15.63 -12.11 3.80
N ARG A 105 14.29 -12.11 3.94
CA ARG A 105 13.45 -13.29 3.95
C ARG A 105 12.13 -13.02 3.23
N TYR A 106 11.67 -13.98 2.44
CA TYR A 106 10.43 -13.91 1.69
C TYR A 106 9.77 -15.28 1.65
N GLU A 107 8.62 -15.43 2.32
CA GLU A 107 7.87 -16.68 2.36
C GLU A 107 6.40 -16.39 2.06
N GLU A 108 5.93 -16.88 0.92
CA GLU A 108 4.55 -16.68 0.48
C GLU A 108 3.57 -17.59 1.22
N PRO A 109 2.39 -17.07 1.58
CA PRO A 109 1.33 -17.89 2.12
C PRO A 109 0.78 -18.83 1.04
N SER A 110 0.19 -19.94 1.49
CA SER A 110 -0.42 -20.91 0.58
C SER A 110 -1.72 -21.47 1.15
N GLY A 111 -2.42 -22.28 0.35
CA GLY A 111 -3.65 -22.97 0.75
C GLY A 111 -4.81 -22.71 -0.20
N LEU A 112 -5.94 -23.38 0.09
CA LEU A 112 -7.14 -23.31 -0.75
C LEU A 112 -7.65 -21.86 -0.83
N GLY A 113 -7.83 -21.35 -2.07
CA GLY A 113 -8.34 -20.03 -2.34
C GLY A 113 -7.35 -18.91 -1.97
N VAL A 114 -6.04 -19.19 -1.97
CA VAL A 114 -4.97 -18.20 -1.80
C VAL A 114 -4.09 -18.20 -3.03
N ARG A 115 -3.87 -17.00 -3.58
CA ARG A 115 -2.98 -16.72 -4.71
C ARG A 115 -2.05 -15.58 -4.36
N VAL A 116 -0.80 -15.69 -4.76
CA VAL A 116 0.19 -14.60 -4.67
C VAL A 116 0.72 -14.32 -6.06
N ASP A 117 0.64 -13.06 -6.48
CA ASP A 117 1.32 -12.58 -7.69
C ASP A 117 2.47 -11.67 -7.20
N SER A 118 3.68 -12.21 -7.22
CA SER A 118 4.88 -11.54 -6.69
C SER A 118 5.81 -11.07 -7.80
N GLY A 119 6.48 -9.93 -7.55
CA GLY A 119 7.58 -9.42 -8.37
C GLY A 119 8.96 -9.60 -7.73
N TYR A 120 9.04 -10.10 -6.49
CA TYR A 120 10.26 -10.16 -5.69
C TYR A 120 10.44 -11.51 -5.01
N VAL A 121 11.69 -11.79 -4.61
CA VAL A 121 12.08 -12.96 -3.81
C VAL A 121 13.11 -12.56 -2.75
N ALA A 122 13.44 -13.48 -1.83
CA ALA A 122 14.52 -13.25 -0.87
C ALA A 122 15.85 -12.97 -1.59
N GLY A 123 16.56 -11.95 -1.14
CA GLY A 123 17.82 -11.48 -1.74
C GLY A 123 17.65 -10.31 -2.73
N ASP A 124 16.43 -10.02 -3.18
CA ASP A 124 16.16 -8.85 -4.01
C ASP A 124 16.22 -7.56 -3.19
N THR A 125 16.33 -6.43 -3.89
CA THR A 125 16.26 -5.09 -3.30
C THR A 125 15.13 -4.31 -3.95
N ILE A 126 14.25 -3.75 -3.13
CA ILE A 126 13.19 -2.84 -3.58
C ILE A 126 13.83 -1.46 -3.77
N PRO A 127 13.82 -0.93 -4.99
CA PRO A 127 14.40 0.39 -5.27
C PRO A 127 13.47 1.51 -4.82
N ASP A 128 14.01 2.71 -4.68
CA ASP A 128 13.27 3.93 -4.35
C ASP A 128 12.80 4.72 -5.60
N GLU A 129 13.24 4.32 -6.80
CA GLU A 129 12.89 4.98 -8.05
C GLU A 129 11.59 4.49 -8.70
N TYR A 130 11.04 3.36 -8.23
CA TYR A 130 9.84 2.74 -8.79
C TYR A 130 8.72 2.63 -7.76
N ASP A 131 7.58 2.07 -8.19
CA ASP A 131 6.44 1.78 -7.31
C ASP A 131 6.85 0.83 -6.17
N SER A 132 6.25 1.02 -5.01
CA SER A 132 6.50 0.24 -3.79
C SER A 132 5.86 -1.16 -3.81
N LEU A 133 5.10 -1.54 -4.86
CA LEU A 133 4.38 -2.80 -4.92
C LEU A 133 5.32 -4.00 -4.96
N VAL A 134 5.26 -4.82 -3.91
CA VAL A 134 6.04 -6.06 -3.77
C VAL A 134 5.29 -7.26 -4.32
N ALA A 135 4.04 -7.41 -3.89
CA ALA A 135 3.18 -8.51 -4.29
C ALA A 135 1.71 -8.14 -4.20
N LYS A 136 0.87 -8.89 -4.90
CA LYS A 136 -0.57 -8.93 -4.68
C LYS A 136 -0.92 -10.23 -3.99
N LEU A 137 -1.61 -10.16 -2.87
CA LEU A 137 -2.18 -11.30 -2.18
C LEU A 137 -3.68 -11.32 -2.44
N ILE A 138 -4.17 -12.41 -2.99
CA ILE A 138 -5.58 -12.59 -3.34
C ILE A 138 -6.15 -13.77 -2.54
N ALA A 139 -7.30 -13.57 -1.93
CA ALA A 139 -8.04 -14.63 -1.27
C ALA A 139 -9.45 -14.74 -1.83
N TRP A 140 -9.82 -15.95 -2.26
CA TRP A 140 -11.14 -16.30 -2.73
C TRP A 140 -11.88 -17.15 -1.68
N GLY A 141 -13.20 -16.98 -1.58
CA GLY A 141 -14.10 -17.79 -0.74
C GLY A 141 -15.49 -17.92 -1.35
N ASN A 142 -16.31 -18.83 -0.83
CA ASN A 142 -17.70 -18.99 -1.30
C ASN A 142 -18.54 -17.74 -1.04
N ASP A 143 -18.16 -16.95 -0.03
CA ASP A 143 -18.74 -15.67 0.31
C ASP A 143 -17.66 -14.68 0.79
N ARG A 144 -18.09 -13.44 1.08
CA ARG A 144 -17.19 -12.37 1.49
C ARG A 144 -16.49 -12.66 2.81
N GLU A 145 -17.17 -13.30 3.76
CA GLU A 145 -16.60 -13.60 5.09
C GLU A 145 -15.54 -14.71 4.97
N GLU A 146 -15.79 -15.74 4.18
CA GLU A 146 -14.79 -16.78 3.95
C GLU A 146 -13.55 -16.24 3.23
N ALA A 147 -13.73 -15.38 2.21
CA ALA A 147 -12.62 -14.70 1.55
C ALA A 147 -11.82 -13.85 2.55
N ARG A 148 -12.51 -13.08 3.41
CA ARG A 148 -11.89 -12.24 4.44
C ARG A 148 -11.08 -13.06 5.45
N MET A 149 -11.64 -14.17 5.94
CA MET A 149 -10.96 -15.04 6.91
C MET A 149 -9.74 -15.73 6.30
N ARG A 150 -9.83 -16.14 5.03
CA ARG A 150 -8.68 -16.68 4.29
C ARG A 150 -7.60 -15.62 4.09
N MET A 151 -7.98 -14.38 3.77
CA MET A 151 -7.06 -13.27 3.64
C MET A 151 -6.33 -12.97 4.95
N LEU A 152 -7.05 -12.89 6.08
CA LEU A 152 -6.44 -12.68 7.39
C LEU A 152 -5.42 -13.76 7.75
N ARG A 153 -5.75 -15.03 7.48
CA ARG A 153 -4.82 -16.14 7.70
C ARG A 153 -3.58 -16.00 6.78
N ALA A 154 -3.81 -15.74 5.49
CA ALA A 154 -2.74 -15.61 4.52
C ALA A 154 -1.79 -14.43 4.83
N LEU A 155 -2.34 -13.28 5.27
CA LEU A 155 -1.52 -12.15 5.73
C LEU A 155 -0.68 -12.50 6.97
N GLY A 156 -1.24 -13.31 7.89
CA GLY A 156 -0.52 -13.79 9.08
C GLY A 156 0.61 -14.79 8.75
N ASP A 157 0.47 -15.51 7.64
CA ASP A 157 1.46 -16.48 7.17
C ASP A 157 2.52 -15.84 6.23
N PHE A 158 2.27 -14.62 5.71
CA PHE A 158 3.17 -13.95 4.77
C PHE A 158 4.35 -13.34 5.51
N VAL A 159 5.56 -13.82 5.23
CA VAL A 159 6.80 -13.33 5.86
C VAL A 159 7.61 -12.53 4.85
N ILE A 160 7.81 -11.24 5.14
CA ILE A 160 8.72 -10.35 4.41
C ILE A 160 9.57 -9.64 5.46
N GLU A 161 10.87 -9.94 5.48
CA GLU A 161 11.82 -9.30 6.41
C GLU A 161 12.77 -8.38 5.63
N GLY A 162 13.03 -7.22 6.21
CA GLY A 162 13.84 -6.14 5.67
C GLY A 162 13.03 -4.85 5.57
N PRO A 163 12.30 -4.61 4.48
CA PRO A 163 11.46 -3.42 4.35
C PRO A 163 10.20 -3.51 5.24
N GLN A 164 9.71 -2.36 5.71
CA GLN A 164 8.36 -2.27 6.27
C GLN A 164 7.33 -2.50 5.16
N THR A 165 6.21 -3.14 5.49
CA THR A 165 5.16 -3.44 4.53
C THR A 165 3.77 -3.07 5.04
N THR A 166 2.81 -2.99 4.10
CA THR A 166 1.40 -2.71 4.40
C THR A 166 0.65 -3.86 5.07
N ILE A 167 1.28 -5.02 5.33
CA ILE A 167 0.63 -6.21 5.93
C ILE A 167 -0.06 -5.87 7.24
N ALA A 168 0.61 -5.14 8.15
CA ALA A 168 0.05 -4.77 9.44
C ALA A 168 -1.21 -3.89 9.31
N ALA A 169 -1.21 -2.94 8.36
CA ALA A 169 -2.36 -2.11 8.08
C ALA A 169 -3.53 -2.94 7.53
N HIS A 170 -3.29 -3.88 6.61
CA HIS A 170 -4.32 -4.76 6.08
C HIS A 170 -4.97 -5.61 7.16
N LEU A 171 -4.19 -6.15 8.12
CA LEU A 171 -4.74 -6.93 9.25
C LEU A 171 -5.71 -6.10 10.10
N LEU A 172 -5.42 -4.82 10.34
CA LEU A 172 -6.30 -3.91 11.06
C LEU A 172 -7.55 -3.58 10.24
N LEU A 173 -7.39 -3.20 8.98
CA LEU A 173 -8.49 -2.81 8.09
C LEU A 173 -9.48 -3.95 7.87
N LEU A 174 -9.01 -5.17 7.65
CA LEU A 174 -9.86 -6.34 7.44
C LEU A 174 -10.64 -6.74 8.71
N ASN A 175 -10.19 -6.35 9.90
CA ASN A 175 -10.88 -6.55 11.16
C ASN A 175 -11.76 -5.35 11.56
N ASP A 176 -11.69 -4.23 10.86
CA ASP A 176 -12.53 -3.07 11.14
C ASP A 176 -14.00 -3.39 10.92
N SER A 177 -14.85 -2.92 11.83
CA SER A 177 -16.27 -3.24 11.82
C SER A 177 -17.02 -2.70 10.61
N THR A 178 -16.57 -1.60 10.02
CA THR A 178 -17.16 -1.00 8.81
C THR A 178 -16.76 -1.81 7.58
N PHE A 179 -15.52 -2.30 7.51
CA PHE A 179 -15.09 -3.20 6.45
C PHE A 179 -15.83 -4.54 6.53
N VAL A 180 -15.93 -5.14 7.72
CA VAL A 180 -16.67 -6.40 7.93
C VAL A 180 -18.13 -6.28 7.48
N LYS A 181 -18.79 -5.17 7.80
CA LYS A 181 -20.19 -4.90 7.41
C LYS A 181 -20.34 -4.43 5.96
N GLY A 182 -19.26 -4.08 5.26
CA GLY A 182 -19.32 -3.49 3.91
C GLY A 182 -19.86 -2.05 3.89
N THR A 183 -19.76 -1.33 5.01
CA THR A 183 -20.24 0.06 5.15
C THR A 183 -19.11 1.09 5.18
N HIS A 184 -17.90 0.67 4.84
CA HIS A 184 -16.74 1.55 4.72
C HIS A 184 -16.91 2.55 3.55
N THR A 185 -16.32 3.71 3.70
CA THR A 185 -16.31 4.80 2.73
C THR A 185 -14.87 5.21 2.40
N THR A 186 -14.69 6.12 1.45
CA THR A 186 -13.39 6.69 1.10
C THR A 186 -12.70 7.40 2.28
N ARG A 187 -13.43 7.76 3.34
CA ARG A 187 -12.92 8.43 4.53
C ARG A 187 -12.74 7.52 5.74
N THR A 188 -13.10 6.24 5.62
CA THR A 188 -13.11 5.32 6.77
C THR A 188 -11.75 5.25 7.48
N VAL A 189 -10.65 5.21 6.74
CA VAL A 189 -9.30 5.12 7.32
C VAL A 189 -8.95 6.38 8.13
N GLU A 190 -9.29 7.56 7.62
CA GLU A 190 -9.03 8.83 8.28
C GLU A 190 -9.94 9.04 9.50
N ASP A 191 -11.25 8.83 9.32
CA ASP A 191 -12.27 9.12 10.33
C ASP A 191 -12.28 8.12 11.48
N SER A 192 -11.93 6.84 11.23
CA SER A 192 -11.98 5.78 12.26
C SER A 192 -10.76 5.71 13.15
N GLY A 193 -9.61 6.25 12.71
CA GLY A 193 -8.35 6.08 13.40
C GLY A 193 -7.90 4.62 13.53
N VAL A 194 -8.40 3.71 12.68
CA VAL A 194 -8.12 2.26 12.73
C VAL A 194 -6.62 1.95 12.70
N LEU A 195 -5.84 2.79 12.03
CA LEU A 195 -4.38 2.65 11.94
C LEU A 195 -3.62 3.32 13.08
N SER A 196 -4.29 4.01 14.00
CA SER A 196 -3.63 4.73 15.12
C SER A 196 -2.93 3.79 16.11
N SER A 197 -3.29 2.49 16.10
CA SER A 197 -2.66 1.47 16.95
C SER A 197 -1.36 0.90 16.36
N LEU A 198 -0.98 1.28 15.13
CA LEU A 198 0.30 0.90 14.56
C LEU A 198 1.41 1.60 15.35
N ALA A 199 2.22 0.81 16.04
CA ALA A 199 3.40 1.31 16.72
C ALA A 199 4.38 1.89 15.70
N ARG A 200 4.99 3.03 16.02
CA ARG A 200 6.12 3.53 15.23
C ARG A 200 7.27 2.54 15.37
N SER A 201 7.96 2.26 14.26
CA SER A 201 9.14 1.40 14.27
C SER A 201 10.22 1.89 15.26
N ASP A 202 10.26 3.19 15.50
CA ASP A 202 11.19 3.82 16.46
C ASP A 202 10.83 3.52 17.94
N ASP A 203 9.57 3.16 18.22
CA ASP A 203 9.11 2.81 19.58
C ASP A 203 9.42 1.34 19.94
N LEU A 204 9.89 0.51 18.99
CA LEU A 204 10.14 -0.91 19.18
C LEU A 204 11.63 -1.24 19.47
N GLU A 205 12.54 -0.25 19.51
CA GLU A 205 13.96 -0.51 19.65
C GLU A 205 14.41 -0.99 21.06
N ASP A 206 13.55 -0.96 22.08
CA ASP A 206 14.01 -1.24 23.45
C ASP A 206 13.49 -2.53 24.11
N ASP A 207 12.56 -3.31 23.52
CA ASP A 207 12.03 -4.49 24.21
C ASP A 207 11.74 -5.76 23.37
N ALA A 208 12.18 -5.82 22.13
CA ALA A 208 12.07 -7.04 21.31
C ALA A 208 13.15 -8.07 21.65
N GLY A 209 13.07 -8.60 22.85
CA GLY A 209 13.72 -9.87 23.13
C GLY A 209 12.91 -10.99 22.46
N ASP A 210 13.56 -11.80 21.61
CA ASP A 210 12.95 -13.01 21.09
C ASP A 210 12.48 -13.89 22.25
N PHE A 211 11.20 -14.27 22.24
CA PHE A 211 10.64 -15.17 23.24
C PHE A 211 10.36 -16.53 22.61
N LEU A 212 10.87 -17.58 23.21
CA LEU A 212 10.45 -18.94 22.91
C LEU A 212 9.35 -19.35 23.90
N LEU A 213 8.24 -19.88 23.42
CA LEU A 213 7.23 -20.47 24.30
C LEU A 213 7.67 -21.89 24.67
N VAL A 214 8.13 -22.08 25.90
CA VAL A 214 8.45 -23.39 26.46
C VAL A 214 7.32 -23.76 27.44
N GLU A 215 6.57 -24.81 27.12
CA GLU A 215 5.40 -25.27 27.90
C GLU A 215 4.36 -24.15 28.17
N GLY A 216 4.17 -23.25 27.16
CA GLY A 216 3.24 -22.13 27.27
C GLY A 216 3.75 -20.95 28.11
N ARG A 217 5.02 -20.95 28.53
CA ARG A 217 5.65 -19.82 29.24
C ARG A 217 6.64 -19.11 28.33
N PRO A 218 6.58 -17.77 28.19
CA PRO A 218 7.52 -17.02 27.41
C PRO A 218 8.92 -17.04 28.08
N VAL A 219 9.91 -17.56 27.38
CA VAL A 219 11.31 -17.55 27.78
C VAL A 219 12.05 -16.60 26.86
N LYS A 220 12.62 -15.52 27.42
CA LYS A 220 13.40 -14.55 26.65
C LYS A 220 14.69 -15.21 26.15
N LEU A 221 14.90 -15.21 24.83
CA LEU A 221 16.14 -15.67 24.22
C LEU A 221 17.16 -14.53 24.24
N TRP A 222 18.34 -14.82 24.71
CA TRP A 222 19.47 -13.90 24.69
C TRP A 222 20.28 -14.17 23.41
N HIS A 223 20.23 -13.25 22.43
CA HIS A 223 21.18 -13.27 21.32
C HIS A 223 22.37 -12.39 21.67
N GLN A 224 23.56 -12.90 21.47
CA GLN A 224 24.72 -12.04 21.38
C GLN A 224 24.55 -11.25 20.09
N SER A 225 24.26 -9.97 20.19
CA SER A 225 24.06 -9.08 19.04
C SER A 225 25.28 -9.18 18.12
N MET A 226 25.12 -9.85 17.01
CA MET A 226 26.01 -9.59 15.88
C MET A 226 25.70 -8.15 15.46
N SER A 227 26.68 -7.29 15.75
CA SER A 227 26.65 -5.86 15.59
C SER A 227 25.89 -5.44 14.34
N ALA A 228 24.89 -4.60 14.54
CA ALA A 228 24.17 -3.82 13.56
C ALA A 228 25.12 -2.92 12.76
N SER A 229 25.80 -3.46 11.76
CA SER A 229 26.59 -2.70 10.79
C SER A 229 26.02 -2.74 9.38
N ALA A 230 24.86 -3.37 9.17
CA ALA A 230 24.17 -3.40 7.87
C ALA A 230 22.84 -2.64 7.84
N SER A 231 22.33 -2.16 8.98
CA SER A 231 21.06 -1.43 9.09
C SER A 231 21.19 0.09 9.01
N ALA A 232 22.39 0.62 8.77
CA ALA A 232 22.65 2.06 8.83
C ALA A 232 22.44 2.81 7.49
N ALA A 233 21.84 2.18 6.48
CA ALA A 233 21.78 2.79 5.14
C ALA A 233 20.40 3.28 4.68
N VAL A 234 19.32 3.12 5.45
CA VAL A 234 17.98 3.59 5.02
C VAL A 234 17.21 4.27 6.17
N HIS A 235 17.89 5.06 7.00
CA HIS A 235 17.21 6.08 7.80
C HIS A 235 17.18 7.39 7.00
N GLY A 236 16.43 7.41 5.91
CA GLY A 236 16.07 8.66 5.27
C GLY A 236 15.12 9.42 6.19
N ALA A 237 15.68 10.45 6.86
CA ALA A 237 15.02 11.66 7.31
C ALA A 237 15.15 12.06 8.78
N LEU A 238 15.92 11.39 9.61
CA LEU A 238 16.34 11.99 10.89
C LEU A 238 17.86 12.06 10.94
N ALA A 239 18.42 13.16 10.43
CA ALA A 239 19.80 13.48 10.74
C ALA A 239 19.89 13.71 12.26
N PRO A 240 20.96 13.24 12.97
CA PRO A 240 21.21 13.60 14.34
C PRO A 240 21.40 15.12 14.41
N GLY A 241 20.34 15.88 14.72
CA GLY A 241 20.44 17.34 14.76
C GLY A 241 19.12 18.10 14.58
N GLY A 242 18.00 17.42 14.27
CA GLY A 242 16.71 18.13 14.09
C GLY A 242 16.50 18.68 12.68
N ASP A 243 17.21 18.18 11.69
CA ASP A 243 17.06 18.60 10.31
C ASP A 243 15.88 17.86 9.64
N LEU A 244 15.03 18.58 8.90
CA LEU A 244 13.99 18.02 8.06
C LEU A 244 14.58 17.71 6.67
N LEU A 245 14.67 16.42 6.34
CA LEU A 245 15.16 15.96 5.04
C LEU A 245 13.99 15.46 4.18
N ALA A 246 14.12 15.54 2.86
CA ALA A 246 13.19 14.92 1.94
C ALA A 246 13.32 13.37 2.01
N PRO A 247 12.25 12.63 2.34
CA PRO A 247 12.31 11.18 2.47
C PRO A 247 12.45 10.48 1.10
N MET A 248 12.06 11.16 0.02
CA MET A 248 12.09 10.66 -1.34
C MET A 248 12.19 11.82 -2.33
N GLN A 249 12.43 11.51 -3.59
CA GLN A 249 12.33 12.51 -4.66
C GLN A 249 10.86 12.89 -4.88
N GLY A 250 10.58 14.20 -4.90
CA GLY A 250 9.23 14.72 -5.14
C GLY A 250 9.24 16.22 -5.42
N THR A 251 8.08 16.76 -5.75
CA THR A 251 7.88 18.20 -5.96
C THR A 251 7.34 18.85 -4.68
N ILE A 252 7.97 19.90 -4.22
CA ILE A 252 7.48 20.67 -3.08
C ILE A 252 6.23 21.45 -3.52
N VAL A 253 5.06 21.01 -3.06
CA VAL A 253 3.79 21.67 -3.39
C VAL A 253 3.62 22.95 -2.60
N LYS A 254 3.92 22.89 -1.30
CA LYS A 254 3.74 24.02 -0.41
C LYS A 254 4.73 23.98 0.76
N VAL A 255 5.18 25.15 1.17
CA VAL A 255 5.93 25.36 2.42
C VAL A 255 4.99 26.04 3.41
N LEU A 256 4.85 25.46 4.60
CA LEU A 256 3.87 25.84 5.62
C LEU A 256 4.49 26.64 6.77
N VAL A 257 5.82 26.77 6.80
CA VAL A 257 6.58 27.46 7.85
C VAL A 257 7.46 28.55 7.24
N GLU A 258 7.93 29.46 8.09
CA GLU A 258 8.85 30.53 7.70
C GLU A 258 10.13 30.42 8.53
N GLU A 259 11.24 30.90 7.98
CA GLU A 259 12.52 31.01 8.70
C GLU A 259 12.35 31.93 9.93
N GLY A 260 12.82 31.49 11.09
CA GLY A 260 12.58 32.14 12.38
C GLY A 260 11.25 31.74 13.05
N GLY A 261 10.40 30.96 12.39
CA GLY A 261 9.14 30.44 12.93
C GLY A 261 9.37 29.38 14.01
N LYS A 262 8.51 29.36 15.03
CA LYS A 262 8.52 28.35 16.09
C LYS A 262 7.63 27.20 15.67
N VAL A 263 8.11 25.94 15.84
CA VAL A 263 7.39 24.73 15.55
C VAL A 263 7.39 23.77 16.73
N GLU A 264 6.35 22.98 16.87
CA GLU A 264 6.27 21.86 17.81
C GLU A 264 6.51 20.53 17.07
N THR A 265 6.91 19.48 17.79
CA THR A 265 7.09 18.16 17.20
C THR A 265 5.79 17.67 16.56
N GLY A 266 5.85 17.33 15.27
CA GLY A 266 4.67 16.89 14.49
C GLY A 266 3.96 18.00 13.73
N ASP A 267 4.33 19.28 13.90
CA ASP A 267 3.74 20.38 13.12
C ASP A 267 4.06 20.21 11.62
N PRO A 268 3.10 20.38 10.72
CA PRO A 268 3.33 20.25 9.28
C PRO A 268 4.19 21.41 8.77
N MET A 269 5.30 21.09 8.11
CA MET A 269 6.27 22.08 7.62
C MET A 269 6.29 22.21 6.09
N VAL A 270 6.27 21.09 5.39
CA VAL A 270 6.38 21.04 3.93
C VAL A 270 5.42 20.02 3.38
N LEU A 271 4.70 20.35 2.30
CA LEU A 271 3.88 19.44 1.54
C LEU A 271 4.67 19.00 0.29
N LEU A 272 4.99 17.71 0.21
CA LEU A 272 5.73 17.10 -0.87
C LEU A 272 4.79 16.24 -1.71
N GLU A 273 4.77 16.42 -3.03
CA GLU A 273 4.10 15.53 -3.97
C GLU A 273 5.11 14.58 -4.58
N ALA A 274 4.88 13.29 -4.40
CA ALA A 274 5.64 12.22 -5.03
C ALA A 274 4.68 11.13 -5.51
N MET A 275 4.88 10.58 -6.69
CA MET A 275 4.06 9.50 -7.27
C MET A 275 2.55 9.81 -7.30
N LYS A 276 2.16 11.09 -7.49
CA LYS A 276 0.78 11.61 -7.47
C LYS A 276 0.10 11.54 -6.09
N MET A 277 0.87 11.41 -5.03
CA MET A 277 0.41 11.48 -3.64
C MET A 277 1.04 12.70 -2.96
N GLU A 278 0.23 13.45 -2.23
CA GLU A 278 0.72 14.56 -1.40
C GLU A 278 1.03 14.02 0.00
N THR A 279 2.26 14.23 0.45
CA THR A 279 2.73 13.81 1.78
C THR A 279 3.13 15.05 2.58
N SER A 280 2.56 15.19 3.79
CA SER A 280 2.94 16.23 4.72
C SER A 280 4.18 15.82 5.51
N LEU A 281 5.26 16.58 5.37
CA LEU A 281 6.48 16.41 6.14
C LEU A 281 6.40 17.29 7.38
N SER A 282 6.50 16.68 8.57
CA SER A 282 6.32 17.33 9.86
C SER A 282 7.62 17.57 10.58
N ALA A 283 7.62 18.55 11.51
CA ALA A 283 8.76 18.87 12.34
C ALA A 283 9.20 17.65 13.18
N PRO A 284 10.46 17.22 13.08
CA PRO A 284 10.99 16.09 13.85
C PRO A 284 11.15 16.40 15.34
N ARG A 285 11.26 17.67 15.70
CA ARG A 285 11.35 18.15 17.07
C ARG A 285 10.76 19.55 17.20
N ALA A 286 10.47 19.97 18.43
CA ALA A 286 10.13 21.35 18.75
C ALA A 286 11.37 22.25 18.68
N GLY A 287 11.22 23.47 18.17
CA GLY A 287 12.31 24.41 18.05
C GLY A 287 11.99 25.61 17.18
N ILE A 288 13.02 26.28 16.69
CA ILE A 288 12.93 27.42 15.77
C ILE A 288 13.55 27.00 14.43
N VAL A 289 12.87 27.30 13.34
CA VAL A 289 13.37 27.07 11.98
C VAL A 289 14.50 28.04 11.69
N VAL A 290 15.75 27.57 11.70
CA VAL A 290 16.95 28.44 11.51
C VAL A 290 17.39 28.52 10.06
N GLU A 291 17.03 27.53 9.25
CA GLU A 291 17.32 27.48 7.81
C GLU A 291 16.15 26.81 7.09
N LEU A 292 15.70 27.39 5.98
CA LEU A 292 14.61 26.89 5.16
C LEU A 292 15.05 26.85 3.70
N THR A 293 15.40 25.66 3.20
CA THR A 293 15.86 25.46 1.81
C THR A 293 14.74 24.98 0.89
N ALA A 294 13.60 24.56 1.46
CA ALA A 294 12.44 24.14 0.70
C ALA A 294 11.79 25.32 -0.03
N VAL A 295 11.55 25.19 -1.33
CA VAL A 295 10.88 26.19 -2.17
C VAL A 295 9.75 25.54 -2.93
N ALA A 296 8.53 26.08 -2.81
CA ALA A 296 7.35 25.56 -3.53
C ALA A 296 7.57 25.58 -5.04
N GLY A 297 7.19 24.48 -5.70
CA GLY A 297 7.38 24.23 -7.13
C GLY A 297 8.75 23.65 -7.51
N GLN A 298 9.68 23.49 -6.58
CA GLN A 298 10.98 22.84 -6.85
C GLN A 298 10.92 21.33 -6.56
N THR A 299 11.73 20.56 -7.29
CA THR A 299 11.94 19.14 -7.02
C THR A 299 13.00 18.97 -5.94
N ALA A 300 12.67 18.23 -4.88
CA ALA A 300 13.62 17.78 -3.87
C ALA A 300 14.11 16.37 -4.20
N GLN A 301 15.38 16.10 -3.93
CA GLN A 301 15.96 14.75 -4.04
C GLN A 301 15.86 14.05 -2.68
N ALA A 302 15.81 12.70 -2.67
CA ALA A 302 15.88 11.93 -1.45
C ALA A 302 17.10 12.30 -0.60
N GLY A 303 16.91 12.55 0.70
CA GLY A 303 17.96 13.01 1.62
C GLY A 303 18.33 14.50 1.50
N GLN A 304 17.71 15.27 0.63
CA GLN A 304 17.95 16.71 0.52
C GLN A 304 17.42 17.44 1.75
N LEU A 305 18.23 18.35 2.32
CA LEU A 305 17.81 19.22 3.43
C LEU A 305 16.68 20.15 2.95
N LEU A 306 15.58 20.17 3.69
CA LEU A 306 14.42 21.04 3.45
C LEU A 306 14.31 22.16 4.50
N ALA A 307 14.59 21.85 5.76
CA ALA A 307 14.63 22.81 6.85
C ALA A 307 15.53 22.32 7.99
N LYS A 308 16.11 23.27 8.73
CA LYS A 308 16.88 23.01 9.94
C LYS A 308 16.18 23.64 11.13
N ILE A 309 16.08 22.87 12.24
CA ILE A 309 15.41 23.29 13.47
C ILE A 309 16.43 23.28 14.63
N GLU A 310 16.51 24.36 15.36
CA GLU A 310 17.33 24.48 16.59
C GLU A 310 16.48 24.75 17.84
#